data_ad75117169d8e046b6c7017f72274008
#
_entry.id   ad75117169d8e046b6c7017f72274008
#
_cell.length_a   1.000
_cell.length_b   1.000
_cell.length_c   1.000
_cell.angle_alpha   90.00
_cell.angle_beta   90.00
_cell.angle_gamma   90.00
#
_symmetry.space_group_name_H-M   'P 1'
#
loop_
_entity.id
_entity.type
_entity.pdbx_description
1 polymer ?
#
loop_
_entity_poly.entity_id
_entity_poly.type
_entity_poly.pdbx_seq_one_letter_code
_entity_poly.pdbx_strand_id
1 'polypeptide(L)'
;TMERYNIKTVCAHNARFDLNACNSTQRYCTKSKWRYWFPYGTEIWDTLKMASDVIVPMPTYRKFCEKNGYKTKNGQYRKTAEILYQFISGNHDFEEEHTGLADVMIEKEILAYCFRQKKPMRKLLFENSKEFPVPTELQKQIMNVVRNDPMR
;
A
#
# COMPACT_ATOMS: atom_id res chain seq x y z
N THR A 1 2.34 9.72 -16.86
CA THR A 1 3.60 9.42 -16.12
C THR A 1 3.81 7.93 -15.97
N MET A 2 2.82 7.15 -15.49
CA MET A 2 2.95 5.70 -15.30
C MET A 2 3.31 4.97 -16.61
N GLU A 3 2.67 5.32 -17.72
CA GLU A 3 2.98 4.76 -19.05
C GLU A 3 4.40 5.07 -19.47
N ARG A 4 4.84 6.33 -19.30
CA ARG A 4 6.20 6.77 -19.66
C ARG A 4 7.29 5.94 -18.99
N TYR A 5 7.08 5.53 -17.76
CA TYR A 5 8.05 4.75 -16.97
C TYR A 5 7.69 3.28 -16.86
N ASN A 6 6.68 2.82 -17.63
CA ASN A 6 6.18 1.44 -17.59
C ASN A 6 5.89 0.92 -16.18
N ILE A 7 5.30 1.77 -15.33
CA ILE A 7 4.98 1.41 -13.95
C ILE A 7 3.77 0.47 -13.95
N LYS A 8 3.95 -0.72 -13.42
CA LYS A 8 2.91 -1.76 -13.30
C LYS A 8 2.43 -1.94 -11.87
N THR A 9 3.20 -1.49 -10.91
CA THR A 9 2.92 -1.66 -9.49
C THR A 9 3.07 -0.33 -8.76
N VAL A 10 2.14 -0.04 -7.88
CA VAL A 10 2.23 1.06 -6.92
C VAL A 10 2.15 0.48 -5.52
N CYS A 11 2.80 1.15 -4.57
CA CYS A 11 2.91 0.66 -3.20
C CYS A 11 2.63 1.80 -2.22
N ALA A 12 1.92 1.50 -1.14
CA ALA A 12 1.71 2.43 -0.04
C ALA A 12 1.51 1.68 1.29
N HIS A 13 1.64 2.38 2.40
CA HIS A 13 1.36 1.83 3.72
C HIS A 13 -0.10 2.08 4.10
N ASN A 14 -0.89 1.01 4.26
CA ASN A 14 -2.35 1.09 4.31
C ASN A 14 -2.96 1.60 2.99
N ALA A 15 -2.51 1.01 1.90
CA ALA A 15 -2.80 1.42 0.52
C ALA A 15 -4.29 1.59 0.18
N ARG A 16 -5.20 1.01 0.96
CA ARG A 16 -6.65 1.22 0.79
C ARG A 16 -7.04 2.68 1.01
N PHE A 17 -6.42 3.34 2.00
CA PHE A 17 -6.68 4.75 2.27
C PHE A 17 -6.28 5.62 1.08
N ASP A 18 -5.06 5.44 0.58
CA ASP A 18 -4.53 6.22 -0.55
C ASP A 18 -5.29 5.97 -1.83
N LEU A 19 -5.62 4.71 -2.11
CA LEU A 19 -6.43 4.35 -3.28
C LEU A 19 -7.80 5.03 -3.24
N ASN A 20 -8.47 5.02 -2.09
CA ASN A 20 -9.76 5.67 -1.93
C ASN A 20 -9.66 7.19 -2.08
N ALA A 21 -8.63 7.80 -1.50
CA ALA A 21 -8.36 9.23 -1.64
C ALA A 21 -8.12 9.61 -3.11
N CYS A 22 -7.26 8.88 -3.81
CA CYS A 22 -6.99 9.09 -5.24
C CYS A 22 -8.25 8.93 -6.11
N ASN A 23 -9.04 7.88 -5.89
CA ASN A 23 -10.27 7.66 -6.66
C ASN A 23 -11.33 8.73 -6.37
N SER A 24 -11.44 9.19 -5.13
CA SER A 24 -12.35 10.29 -4.75
C SER A 24 -11.90 11.61 -5.37
N THR A 25 -10.61 11.92 -5.34
CA THR A 25 -10.04 13.09 -5.99
C THR A 25 -10.33 13.07 -7.49
N GLN A 26 -10.11 11.94 -8.14
CA GLN A 26 -10.42 11.79 -9.57
C GLN A 26 -11.89 12.06 -9.87
N ARG A 27 -12.78 11.48 -9.07
CA ARG A 27 -14.23 11.58 -9.30
C ARG A 27 -14.79 13.00 -9.04
N TYR A 28 -14.33 13.66 -7.98
CA TYR A 28 -14.96 14.88 -7.50
C TYR A 28 -14.17 16.15 -7.76
N CYS A 29 -12.86 16.05 -7.94
CA CYS A 29 -11.96 17.20 -8.06
C CYS A 29 -11.37 17.38 -9.45
N THR A 30 -11.54 16.41 -10.35
CA THR A 30 -11.00 16.48 -11.72
C THR A 30 -12.13 16.39 -12.76
N LYS A 31 -11.81 16.84 -14.01
CA LYS A 31 -12.68 16.61 -15.18
C LYS A 31 -12.38 15.29 -15.89
N SER A 32 -11.68 14.36 -15.22
CA SER A 32 -11.33 13.09 -15.80
C SER A 32 -12.58 12.24 -16.09
N LYS A 33 -12.65 11.69 -17.29
CA LYS A 33 -13.68 10.71 -17.67
C LYS A 33 -13.41 9.30 -17.11
N TRP A 34 -12.22 9.08 -16.55
CA TRP A 34 -11.84 7.80 -15.98
C TRP A 34 -12.37 7.66 -14.56
N ARG A 35 -12.96 6.49 -14.27
CA ARG A 35 -13.52 6.19 -12.96
C ARG A 35 -12.46 5.98 -11.89
N TYR A 36 -11.33 5.39 -12.28
CA TYR A 36 -10.25 5.01 -11.38
C TYR A 36 -8.99 5.84 -11.66
N TRP A 37 -8.26 6.18 -10.59
CA TRP A 37 -7.03 6.94 -10.67
C TRP A 37 -5.91 6.17 -11.40
N PHE A 38 -5.71 4.91 -11.01
CA PHE A 38 -4.70 4.08 -11.64
C PHE A 38 -5.23 3.36 -12.87
N PRO A 39 -4.38 3.17 -13.91
CA PRO A 39 -4.72 2.37 -15.08
C PRO A 39 -5.16 0.95 -14.68
N TYR A 40 -6.06 0.38 -15.47
CA TYR A 40 -6.49 -1.00 -15.27
C TYR A 40 -5.28 -1.97 -15.36
N GLY A 41 -5.24 -2.96 -14.46
CA GLY A 41 -4.14 -3.91 -14.38
C GLY A 41 -2.94 -3.42 -13.55
N THR A 42 -3.00 -2.20 -12.97
CA THR A 42 -1.99 -1.78 -11.99
C THR A 42 -2.14 -2.60 -10.71
N GLU A 43 -1.09 -3.26 -10.30
CA GLU A 43 -1.03 -3.92 -9.00
C GLU A 43 -0.90 -2.89 -7.89
N ILE A 44 -1.66 -3.05 -6.82
CA ILE A 44 -1.57 -2.19 -5.64
C ILE A 44 -1.05 -3.04 -4.49
N TRP A 45 0.15 -2.75 -4.05
CA TRP A 45 0.80 -3.43 -2.93
C TRP A 45 0.60 -2.63 -1.64
N ASP A 46 0.43 -3.36 -0.54
CA ASP A 46 0.20 -2.79 0.78
C ASP A 46 1.30 -3.22 1.76
N THR A 47 2.20 -2.31 2.08
CA THR A 47 3.30 -2.59 3.02
C THR A 47 2.81 -2.89 4.44
N LEU A 48 1.61 -2.42 4.82
CA LEU A 48 0.99 -2.78 6.10
C LEU A 48 0.66 -4.28 6.18
N LYS A 49 0.17 -4.88 5.08
CA LYS A 49 -0.06 -6.32 5.00
C LYS A 49 1.26 -7.08 5.05
N MET A 50 2.25 -6.64 4.26
CA MET A 50 3.58 -7.24 4.23
C MET A 50 4.23 -7.21 5.62
N ALA A 51 4.23 -6.06 6.29
CA ALA A 51 4.75 -5.92 7.65
C ALA A 51 3.98 -6.78 8.66
N SER A 52 2.67 -6.92 8.51
CA SER A 52 1.85 -7.78 9.37
C SER A 52 2.23 -9.25 9.28
N ASP A 53 2.64 -9.71 8.09
CA ASP A 53 3.02 -11.09 7.86
C ASP A 53 4.51 -11.34 8.19
N VAL A 54 5.38 -10.35 8.03
CA VAL A 54 6.84 -10.52 8.14
C VAL A 54 7.40 -9.95 9.45
N ILE A 55 7.08 -8.71 9.79
CA ILE A 55 7.71 -7.97 10.90
C ILE A 55 6.98 -8.23 12.22
N VAL A 56 5.66 -8.07 12.23
CA VAL A 56 4.86 -8.20 13.47
C VAL A 56 5.01 -9.55 14.17
N PRO A 57 5.17 -10.69 13.47
CA PRO A 57 5.41 -11.98 14.12
C PRO A 57 6.81 -12.12 14.73
N MET A 58 7.77 -11.23 14.41
CA MET A 58 9.16 -11.34 14.88
C MET A 58 9.23 -11.13 16.41
N PRO A 59 9.88 -12.02 17.17
CA PRO A 59 10.05 -11.85 18.62
C PRO A 59 10.77 -10.54 18.99
N THR A 60 11.72 -10.11 18.14
CA THR A 60 12.46 -8.86 18.32
C THR A 60 11.55 -7.64 18.20
N TYR A 61 10.64 -7.63 17.22
CA TYR A 61 9.66 -6.56 17.06
C TYR A 61 8.68 -6.49 18.21
N ARG A 62 8.20 -7.64 18.67
CA ARG A 62 7.28 -7.71 19.83
C ARG A 62 7.93 -7.17 21.10
N LYS A 63 9.18 -7.56 21.38
CA LYS A 63 9.95 -7.01 22.52
C LYS A 63 10.17 -5.51 22.38
N PHE A 64 10.47 -5.01 21.17
CA PHE A 64 10.58 -3.59 20.90
C PHE A 64 9.28 -2.85 21.21
N CYS A 65 8.15 -3.34 20.72
CA CYS A 65 6.84 -2.74 21.00
C CYS A 65 6.47 -2.80 22.49
N GLU A 66 6.81 -3.87 23.20
CA GLU A 66 6.57 -4.00 24.63
C GLU A 66 7.38 -3.02 25.45
N LYS A 67 8.66 -2.88 25.12
CA LYS A 67 9.57 -1.95 25.77
C LYS A 67 9.12 -0.49 25.63
N ASN A 68 8.58 -0.12 24.46
CA ASN A 68 8.19 1.25 24.14
C ASN A 68 6.68 1.54 24.30
N GLY A 69 5.90 0.57 24.79
CA GLY A 69 4.45 0.76 24.98
C GLY A 69 3.65 0.86 23.68
N TYR A 70 4.16 0.34 22.56
CA TYR A 70 3.52 0.38 21.24
C TYR A 70 2.45 -0.70 21.07
N LYS A 71 1.44 -0.67 21.93
CA LYS A 71 0.25 -1.52 21.85
C LYS A 71 -1.01 -0.68 21.66
N THR A 72 -1.98 -1.24 20.95
CA THR A 72 -3.32 -0.67 20.83
C THR A 72 -4.12 -0.95 22.11
N LYS A 73 -5.27 -0.27 22.27
CA LYS A 73 -6.20 -0.53 23.39
C LYS A 73 -6.65 -2.00 23.47
N ASN A 74 -6.65 -2.71 22.34
CA ASN A 74 -7.00 -4.12 22.26
C ASN A 74 -5.80 -5.07 22.42
N GLY A 75 -4.65 -4.56 22.87
CA GLY A 75 -3.44 -5.34 23.11
C GLY A 75 -2.65 -5.76 21.87
N GLN A 76 -3.05 -5.32 20.68
CA GLN A 76 -2.32 -5.62 19.44
C GLN A 76 -1.09 -4.73 19.31
N TYR A 77 -0.02 -5.24 18.70
CA TYR A 77 1.16 -4.46 18.39
C TYR A 77 0.86 -3.42 17.31
N ARG A 78 1.27 -2.18 17.57
CA ARG A 78 1.15 -1.12 16.56
C ARG A 78 2.05 -1.41 15.37
N LYS A 79 1.64 -0.95 14.20
CA LYS A 79 2.31 -1.20 12.93
C LYS A 79 2.17 0.00 11.97
N THR A 80 2.21 1.22 12.54
CA THR A 80 2.31 2.44 11.73
C THR A 80 3.66 2.49 11.01
N ALA A 81 3.74 3.21 9.92
CA ALA A 81 4.98 3.34 9.14
C ALA A 81 6.14 3.84 10.01
N GLU A 82 5.89 4.86 10.82
CA GLU A 82 6.84 5.42 11.78
C GLU A 82 7.42 4.36 12.74
N ILE A 83 6.57 3.60 13.44
CA ILE A 83 7.01 2.58 14.42
C ILE A 83 7.79 1.45 13.75
N LEU A 84 7.34 1.04 12.56
CA LEU A 84 8.07 0.04 11.76
C LEU A 84 9.43 0.56 11.33
N TYR A 85 9.51 1.82 10.93
CA TYR A 85 10.77 2.44 10.54
C TYR A 85 11.71 2.63 11.73
N GLN A 86 11.23 3.06 12.90
CA GLN A 86 12.02 3.13 14.14
C GLN A 86 12.66 1.76 14.45
N PHE A 87 11.89 0.68 14.33
CA PHE A 87 12.41 -0.68 14.53
C PHE A 87 13.46 -1.08 13.50
N ILE A 88 13.23 -0.78 12.22
CA ILE A 88 14.10 -1.17 11.10
C ILE A 88 15.42 -0.39 11.14
N SER A 89 15.35 0.90 11.40
CA SER A 89 16.51 1.81 11.42
C SER A 89 17.29 1.75 12.73
N GLY A 90 16.65 1.28 13.81
CA GLY A 90 17.20 1.38 15.17
C GLY A 90 17.18 2.81 15.73
N ASN A 91 16.63 3.76 15.03
CA ASN A 91 16.45 5.14 15.48
C ASN A 91 15.10 5.27 16.20
N HIS A 92 15.14 5.17 17.53
CA HIS A 92 13.93 5.19 18.36
C HIS A 92 13.35 6.59 18.57
N ASP A 93 14.12 7.63 18.29
CA ASP A 93 13.72 9.03 18.41
C ASP A 93 13.23 9.60 17.06
N PHE A 94 13.09 8.73 16.05
CA PHE A 94 12.61 9.16 14.74
C PHE A 94 11.15 9.60 14.83
N GLU A 95 10.87 10.80 14.35
CA GLU A 95 9.52 11.34 14.13
C GLU A 95 9.30 11.54 12.65
N GLU A 96 8.11 11.16 12.19
CA GLU A 96 7.72 11.30 10.78
C GLU A 96 7.39 12.76 10.46
N GLU A 97 8.06 13.32 9.45
CA GLU A 97 7.86 14.72 9.04
C GLU A 97 6.52 14.98 8.34
N HIS A 98 5.75 13.94 8.05
CA HIS A 98 4.47 13.98 7.31
C HIS A 98 4.57 14.76 5.98
N THR A 99 5.70 14.64 5.32
CA THR A 99 5.88 15.13 3.95
C THR A 99 5.81 13.96 2.98
N GLY A 100 5.15 14.13 1.86
CA GLY A 100 4.94 13.02 0.92
C GLY A 100 6.24 12.34 0.45
N LEU A 101 7.37 13.06 0.41
CA LEU A 101 8.66 12.46 0.07
C LEU A 101 9.25 11.65 1.24
N ALA A 102 9.16 12.18 2.48
CA ALA A 102 9.62 11.46 3.65
C ALA A 102 8.83 10.16 3.84
N ASP A 103 7.51 10.22 3.69
CA ASP A 103 6.61 9.07 3.77
C ASP A 103 7.01 7.98 2.76
N VAL A 104 7.25 8.36 1.50
CA VAL A 104 7.70 7.43 0.44
C VAL A 104 9.04 6.77 0.79
N MET A 105 9.99 7.50 1.39
CA MET A 105 11.28 6.95 1.79
C MET A 105 11.14 5.94 2.93
N ILE A 106 10.28 6.22 3.91
CA ILE A 106 9.96 5.31 5.01
C ILE A 106 9.31 4.04 4.46
N GLU A 107 8.30 4.18 3.61
CA GLU A 107 7.59 3.06 3.01
C GLU A 107 8.50 2.18 2.14
N LYS A 108 9.43 2.80 1.41
CA LYS A 108 10.46 2.10 0.64
C LYS A 108 11.36 1.24 1.53
N GLU A 109 11.79 1.75 2.69
CA GLU A 109 12.62 0.98 3.62
C GLU A 109 11.84 -0.18 4.24
N ILE A 110 10.57 0.01 4.59
CA ILE A 110 9.68 -1.08 5.07
C ILE A 110 9.54 -2.16 4.00
N LEU A 111 9.27 -1.76 2.75
CA LEU A 111 9.16 -2.66 1.61
C LEU A 111 10.44 -3.48 1.42
N ALA A 112 11.58 -2.79 1.37
CA ALA A 112 12.89 -3.41 1.20
C ALA A 112 13.23 -4.38 2.35
N TYR A 113 12.89 -4.00 3.58
CA TYR A 113 13.10 -4.86 4.75
C TYR A 113 12.27 -6.15 4.65
N CYS A 114 10.98 -6.04 4.30
CA CYS A 114 10.11 -7.20 4.14
C CYS A 114 10.66 -8.17 3.08
N PHE A 115 11.13 -7.68 1.94
CA PHE A 115 11.72 -8.53 0.90
C PHE A 115 13.03 -9.19 1.34
N ARG A 116 13.89 -8.48 2.07
CA ARG A 116 15.14 -9.04 2.61
C ARG A 116 14.92 -10.23 3.54
N GLN A 117 13.77 -10.30 4.22
CA GLN A 117 13.44 -11.42 5.11
C GLN A 117 13.14 -12.74 4.36
N LYS A 118 12.86 -12.68 3.07
CA LYS A 118 12.55 -13.87 2.22
C LYS A 118 11.44 -14.76 2.78
N LYS A 119 10.48 -14.19 3.48
CA LYS A 119 9.32 -14.88 4.05
C LYS A 119 8.10 -14.78 3.14
N PRO A 120 7.21 -15.77 3.14
CA PRO A 120 5.90 -15.64 2.51
C PRO A 120 5.15 -14.44 3.10
N MET A 121 4.55 -13.63 2.22
CA MET A 121 3.79 -12.45 2.62
C MET A 121 2.73 -12.08 1.60
N ARG A 122 1.63 -11.55 2.07
CA ARG A 122 0.60 -10.96 1.22
C ARG A 122 1.09 -9.59 0.75
N LYS A 123 1.04 -9.36 -0.54
CA LYS A 123 1.49 -8.10 -1.16
C LYS A 123 0.32 -7.29 -1.68
N LEU A 124 -0.61 -7.95 -2.39
CA LEU A 124 -1.71 -7.29 -3.08
C LEU A 124 -2.77 -6.77 -2.09
N LEU A 125 -3.22 -5.55 -2.31
CA LEU A 125 -4.30 -4.96 -1.53
C LEU A 125 -5.58 -5.80 -1.59
N PHE A 126 -5.91 -6.32 -2.77
CA PHE A 126 -7.15 -7.07 -3.04
C PHE A 126 -6.97 -8.58 -3.15
N GLU A 127 -5.91 -9.12 -2.63
CA GLU A 127 -5.67 -10.56 -2.60
C GLU A 127 -6.81 -11.28 -1.85
N ASN A 128 -7.59 -12.10 -2.58
CA ASN A 128 -8.73 -12.86 -2.05
C ASN A 128 -9.88 -12.03 -1.45
N SER A 129 -10.02 -10.77 -1.76
CA SER A 129 -11.14 -10.00 -1.23
C SER A 129 -12.37 -10.14 -2.11
N LYS A 130 -13.48 -10.61 -1.52
CA LYS A 130 -14.82 -10.58 -2.16
C LYS A 130 -15.31 -9.15 -2.43
N GLU A 131 -14.66 -8.16 -1.85
CA GLU A 131 -15.06 -6.76 -1.93
C GLU A 131 -14.75 -6.13 -3.30
N PHE A 132 -13.76 -6.68 -4.02
CA PHE A 132 -13.39 -6.23 -5.36
C PHE A 132 -13.09 -7.46 -6.22
N PRO A 133 -14.13 -8.11 -6.77
CA PRO A 133 -13.90 -9.23 -7.64
C PRO A 133 -13.03 -8.81 -8.82
N VAL A 134 -12.00 -9.60 -9.10
CA VAL A 134 -11.21 -9.42 -10.31
C VAL A 134 -12.19 -9.44 -11.50
N PRO A 135 -12.19 -8.40 -12.36
CA PRO A 135 -13.08 -8.39 -13.50
C PRO A 135 -12.92 -9.65 -14.33
N THR A 136 -14.03 -10.29 -14.69
CA THR A 136 -14.01 -11.41 -15.62
C THR A 136 -13.38 -10.99 -16.94
N GLU A 137 -12.92 -11.95 -17.75
CA GLU A 137 -12.37 -11.62 -19.08
C GLU A 137 -13.36 -10.81 -19.93
N LEU A 138 -14.66 -11.08 -19.80
CA LEU A 138 -15.71 -10.29 -20.44
C LEU A 138 -15.71 -8.83 -19.94
N GLN A 139 -15.60 -8.61 -18.63
CA GLN A 139 -15.54 -7.26 -18.06
C GLN A 139 -14.27 -6.53 -18.48
N LYS A 140 -13.15 -7.24 -18.59
CA LYS A 140 -11.89 -6.69 -19.13
C LYS A 140 -12.04 -6.27 -20.59
N GLN A 141 -12.69 -7.10 -21.41
CA GLN A 141 -12.96 -6.80 -22.82
C GLN A 141 -13.86 -5.57 -22.97
N ILE A 142 -14.96 -5.49 -22.20
CA ILE A 142 -15.86 -4.34 -22.19
C ILE A 142 -15.11 -3.06 -21.77
N MET A 143 -14.27 -3.12 -20.73
CA MET A 143 -13.47 -1.99 -20.28
C MET A 143 -12.45 -1.54 -21.32
N ASN A 144 -11.87 -2.48 -22.08
CA ASN A 144 -10.94 -2.15 -23.17
C ASN A 144 -11.66 -1.51 -24.36
N VAL A 145 -12.83 -1.98 -24.72
CA VAL A 145 -13.65 -1.37 -25.80
C VAL A 145 -14.04 0.06 -25.42
N VAL A 146 -14.54 0.28 -24.21
CA VAL A 146 -14.91 1.61 -23.71
C VAL A 146 -13.69 2.55 -23.64
N ARG A 147 -12.50 2.02 -23.34
CA ARG A 147 -11.25 2.79 -23.25
C ARG A 147 -10.73 3.24 -24.61
N ASN A 148 -10.95 2.43 -25.64
CA ASN A 148 -10.45 2.66 -27.00
C ASN A 148 -11.52 3.27 -27.93
N ASP A 149 -12.69 3.63 -27.42
CA ASP A 149 -13.73 4.31 -28.19
C ASP A 149 -13.29 5.73 -28.56
N PRO A 150 -13.04 6.02 -29.84
CA PRO A 150 -12.58 7.33 -30.28
C PRO A 150 -13.65 8.43 -30.19
N MET A 151 -14.91 8.08 -29.86
CA MET A 151 -16.04 9.01 -29.79
C MET A 151 -16.35 9.50 -28.36
N ARG A 152 -15.46 9.24 -27.41
CA ARG A 152 -15.61 9.72 -26.01
C ARG A 152 -14.58 10.74 -25.63
#